data_3a8ef494f0f6b02fd94080c29621866b
#
_entry.id   3a8ef494f0f6b02fd94080c29621866b
#
_cell.length_a   1.000
_cell.length_b   1.000
_cell.length_c   1.000
_cell.angle_alpha   90.00
_cell.angle_beta   90.00
_cell.angle_gamma   90.00
#
_symmetry.space_group_name_H-M   'P 1'
#
loop_
_entity.id
_entity.type
_entity.pdbx_description
1 polymer ?
#
loop_
_entity_poly.entity_id
_entity_poly.type
_entity_poly.pdbx_seq_one_letter_code
_entity_poly.pdbx_strand_id
1 'polypeptide(L)'
;VVALEGEICEDSVSSGRMSAKKIAGILRRIRADNSVKAVVLRIDSPGGSAYASEVIRREVEALSQKAKVVASFGSTAASGAYWISTAAHKICADASTITGSIGVFSVGFDIEKIAAEHGVKFDGVKTDPMADFMSALRAADDRDLAKMKDLCDDVYERFVMLVCKSRKMDIKDVEKIADGKIYTGAQALEIGLCDSIGGVESAINEAAKLAKIGSYKVVQYPKYDPISEIFPVDSSSAEILGKAPSVFGAKFGKCAAFVEETAKLSRAPLKRRVYMRIFPTFELSGVSGK
;
A
#
# COMPACT_ATOMS: atom_id res chain seq x y z
N VAL A 1 5.22 10.68 10.12
CA VAL A 1 4.88 9.26 9.92
C VAL A 1 3.94 9.15 8.72
N VAL A 2 4.23 8.23 7.80
CA VAL A 2 3.36 7.90 6.67
C VAL A 2 2.87 6.46 6.84
N ALA A 3 1.56 6.27 6.94
CA ALA A 3 0.96 4.95 7.01
C ALA A 3 0.82 4.35 5.59
N LEU A 4 1.33 3.13 5.43
CA LEU A 4 1.32 2.34 4.21
C LEU A 4 0.64 1.00 4.53
N GLU A 5 -0.67 0.92 4.34
CA GLU A 5 -1.48 -0.20 4.81
C GLU A 5 -2.24 -0.87 3.67
N GLY A 6 -2.37 -2.20 3.75
CA GLY A 6 -3.14 -3.02 2.83
C GLY A 6 -2.36 -3.48 1.58
N GLU A 7 -3.06 -4.17 0.69
CA GLU A 7 -2.51 -4.69 -0.57
C GLU A 7 -2.10 -3.56 -1.51
N ILE A 8 -0.91 -3.66 -2.09
CA ILE A 8 -0.34 -2.65 -2.99
C ILE A 8 -0.97 -2.77 -4.37
N CYS A 9 -1.56 -1.67 -4.85
CA CYS A 9 -2.18 -1.58 -6.18
C CYS A 9 -1.83 -0.24 -6.85
N GLU A 10 -2.06 -0.14 -8.15
CA GLU A 10 -1.74 1.06 -8.95
C GLU A 10 -2.63 2.23 -8.58
N ASP A 11 -3.94 2.01 -8.64
CA ASP A 11 -4.96 2.97 -8.21
C ASP A 11 -6.14 2.21 -7.59
N SER A 12 -6.74 2.75 -6.55
CA SER A 12 -7.89 2.14 -5.89
C SER A 12 -8.79 3.20 -5.28
N VAL A 13 -10.08 3.00 -5.50
CA VAL A 13 -11.16 3.74 -4.82
C VAL A 13 -11.57 3.01 -3.54
N SER A 14 -11.25 1.70 -3.43
CA SER A 14 -11.63 0.87 -2.28
C SER A 14 -10.80 1.20 -1.05
N SER A 15 -11.46 1.27 0.11
CA SER A 15 -10.78 1.30 1.41
C SER A 15 -10.00 0.00 1.65
N GLY A 16 -8.88 0.06 2.36
CA GLY A 16 -8.08 -1.12 2.71
C GLY A 16 -7.02 -1.52 1.66
N ARG A 17 -6.84 -0.74 0.59
CA ARG A 17 -5.77 -0.95 -0.39
C ARG A 17 -4.79 0.22 -0.41
N MET A 18 -3.52 -0.09 -0.58
CA MET A 18 -2.44 0.88 -0.74
C MET A 18 -2.32 1.31 -2.20
N SER A 19 -2.93 2.44 -2.56
CA SER A 19 -2.82 3.01 -3.91
C SER A 19 -1.47 3.70 -4.11
N ALA A 20 -0.69 3.24 -5.09
CA ALA A 20 0.59 3.84 -5.45
C ALA A 20 0.44 5.30 -5.86
N LYS A 21 -0.60 5.65 -6.61
CA LYS A 21 -0.91 7.01 -7.03
C LYS A 21 -1.12 7.95 -5.83
N LYS A 22 -1.91 7.52 -4.84
CA LYS A 22 -2.19 8.30 -3.61
C LYS A 22 -0.93 8.45 -2.76
N ILE A 23 -0.21 7.35 -2.51
CA ILE A 23 1.02 7.36 -1.69
C ILE A 23 2.12 8.20 -2.36
N ALA A 24 2.35 8.04 -3.65
CA ALA A 24 3.30 8.86 -4.40
C ALA A 24 2.97 10.37 -4.29
N GLY A 25 1.70 10.73 -4.37
CA GLY A 25 1.25 12.11 -4.16
C GLY A 25 1.55 12.64 -2.76
N ILE A 26 1.38 11.81 -1.72
CA ILE A 26 1.73 12.17 -0.32
C ILE A 26 3.24 12.36 -0.19
N LEU A 27 4.05 11.41 -0.68
CA LEU A 27 5.51 11.47 -0.59
C LEU A 27 6.09 12.69 -1.32
N ARG A 28 5.54 13.05 -2.49
CA ARG A 28 5.92 14.27 -3.23
C ARG A 28 5.64 15.54 -2.43
N ARG A 29 4.46 15.63 -1.79
CA ARG A 29 4.12 16.77 -0.92
C ARG A 29 5.05 16.86 0.28
N ILE A 30 5.35 15.75 0.94
CA ILE A 30 6.31 15.69 2.05
C ILE A 30 7.71 16.12 1.58
N ARG A 31 8.14 15.65 0.40
CA ARG A 31 9.43 16.05 -0.20
C ARG A 31 9.50 17.53 -0.52
N ALA A 32 8.38 18.16 -0.89
CA ALA A 32 8.33 19.61 -1.15
C ALA A 32 8.41 20.44 0.13
N ASP A 33 8.07 19.88 1.30
CA ASP A 33 8.09 20.58 2.57
C ASP A 33 9.50 20.60 3.17
N ASN A 34 10.11 21.80 3.23
CA ASN A 34 11.44 21.98 3.80
C ASN A 34 11.51 21.84 5.33
N SER A 35 10.38 21.88 6.02
CA SER A 35 10.32 21.68 7.47
C SER A 35 10.51 20.21 7.87
N VAL A 36 10.20 19.26 6.99
CA VAL A 36 10.36 17.84 7.21
C VAL A 36 11.83 17.43 7.16
N LYS A 37 12.36 16.92 8.26
CA LYS A 37 13.76 16.47 8.39
C LYS A 37 13.90 14.96 8.38
N ALA A 38 12.87 14.25 8.85
CA ALA A 38 12.84 12.80 8.91
C ALA A 38 11.43 12.29 8.59
N VAL A 39 11.36 11.07 8.04
CA VAL A 39 10.09 10.40 7.70
C VAL A 39 10.16 8.96 8.18
N VAL A 40 9.11 8.51 8.84
CA VAL A 40 8.91 7.09 9.17
C VAL A 40 7.81 6.57 8.25
N LEU A 41 8.13 5.52 7.50
CA LEU A 41 7.16 4.76 6.72
C LEU A 41 6.66 3.61 7.59
N ARG A 42 5.44 3.73 8.12
CA ARG A 42 4.79 2.64 8.86
C ARG A 42 4.12 1.72 7.85
N ILE A 43 4.71 0.54 7.65
CA ILE A 43 4.31 -0.40 6.60
C ILE A 43 3.61 -1.60 7.23
N ASP A 44 2.36 -1.84 6.85
CA ASP A 44 1.58 -3.03 7.20
C ASP A 44 0.88 -3.57 5.95
N SER A 45 1.57 -4.43 5.20
CA SER A 45 1.16 -4.84 3.86
C SER A 45 1.73 -6.21 3.48
N PRO A 46 0.93 -7.10 2.89
CA PRO A 46 1.42 -8.36 2.34
C PRO A 46 2.23 -8.19 1.04
N GLY A 47 2.26 -6.99 0.46
CA GLY A 47 2.78 -6.71 -0.86
C GLY A 47 1.66 -6.46 -1.88
N GLY A 48 1.90 -6.80 -3.13
CA GLY A 48 0.96 -6.62 -4.25
C GLY A 48 1.68 -6.33 -5.55
N SER A 49 1.13 -5.45 -6.39
CA SER A 49 1.68 -5.11 -7.70
C SER A 49 3.15 -4.67 -7.61
N ALA A 50 4.01 -5.37 -8.36
CA ALA A 50 5.44 -5.04 -8.47
C ALA A 50 5.66 -3.64 -9.07
N TYR A 51 4.86 -3.27 -10.08
CA TYR A 51 4.90 -1.95 -10.70
C TYR A 51 4.52 -0.85 -9.69
N ALA A 52 3.42 -1.04 -8.97
CA ALA A 52 2.98 -0.09 -7.95
C ALA A 52 3.99 0.06 -6.81
N SER A 53 4.62 -1.04 -6.39
CA SER A 53 5.69 -1.05 -5.39
C SER A 53 6.90 -0.25 -5.86
N GLU A 54 7.29 -0.38 -7.13
CA GLU A 54 8.39 0.39 -7.71
C GLU A 54 8.06 1.88 -7.82
N VAL A 55 6.83 2.24 -8.17
CA VAL A 55 6.40 3.65 -8.19
C VAL A 55 6.55 4.28 -6.80
N ILE A 56 6.10 3.59 -5.75
CA ILE A 56 6.24 4.08 -4.36
C ILE A 56 7.73 4.12 -3.97
N ARG A 57 8.48 3.05 -4.24
CA ARG A 57 9.90 2.95 -3.90
C ARG A 57 10.71 4.11 -4.48
N ARG A 58 10.47 4.49 -5.74
CA ARG A 58 11.15 5.63 -6.39
C ARG A 58 10.86 6.95 -5.69
N GLU A 59 9.64 7.17 -5.23
CA GLU A 59 9.33 8.37 -4.46
C GLU A 59 9.99 8.35 -3.08
N VAL A 60 10.09 7.17 -2.44
CA VAL A 60 10.85 7.00 -1.20
C VAL A 60 12.34 7.26 -1.44
N GLU A 61 12.92 6.74 -2.52
CA GLU A 61 14.31 7.00 -2.89
C GLU A 61 14.57 8.50 -3.13
N ALA A 62 13.69 9.18 -3.87
CA ALA A 62 13.79 10.62 -4.08
C ALA A 62 13.62 11.43 -2.78
N LEU A 63 12.77 10.96 -1.86
CA LEU A 63 12.59 11.56 -0.54
C LEU A 63 13.83 11.33 0.34
N SER A 64 14.46 10.15 0.25
CA SER A 64 15.65 9.80 1.04
C SER A 64 16.87 10.67 0.73
N GLN A 65 16.91 11.29 -0.45
CA GLN A 65 17.96 12.27 -0.80
C GLN A 65 17.80 13.60 -0.01
N LYS A 66 16.60 13.90 0.48
CA LYS A 66 16.29 15.16 1.15
C LYS A 66 16.07 15.03 2.66
N ALA A 67 15.46 13.94 3.09
CA ALA A 67 15.12 13.68 4.49
C ALA A 67 15.58 12.28 4.91
N LYS A 68 15.77 12.06 6.20
CA LYS A 68 16.08 10.71 6.70
C LYS A 68 14.82 9.86 6.72
N VAL A 69 14.85 8.71 6.06
CA VAL A 69 13.72 7.79 5.95
C VAL A 69 14.01 6.50 6.70
N VAL A 70 13.11 6.12 7.60
CA VAL A 70 13.15 4.84 8.32
C VAL A 70 11.87 4.07 8.02
N ALA A 71 11.98 2.82 7.62
CA ALA A 71 10.83 1.92 7.51
C ALA A 71 10.56 1.29 8.88
N SER A 72 9.30 1.31 9.31
CA SER A 72 8.81 0.63 10.52
C SER A 72 7.77 -0.39 10.10
N PHE A 73 8.08 -1.65 10.25
CA PHE A 73 7.19 -2.72 9.87
C PHE A 73 6.08 -2.92 10.91
N GLY A 74 4.86 -3.17 10.42
CA GLY A 74 3.70 -3.55 11.21
C GLY A 74 3.65 -5.04 11.50
N SER A 75 2.46 -5.60 11.46
CA SER A 75 2.27 -7.05 11.57
C SER A 75 2.85 -7.77 10.37
N THR A 76 2.75 -7.17 9.19
CA THR A 76 3.25 -7.73 7.93
C THR A 76 3.92 -6.66 7.08
N ALA A 77 5.10 -6.96 6.54
CA ALA A 77 5.78 -6.13 5.55
C ALA A 77 6.57 -7.03 4.60
N ALA A 78 5.87 -7.66 3.67
CA ALA A 78 6.37 -8.73 2.83
C ALA A 78 6.30 -8.38 1.33
N SER A 79 7.11 -9.05 0.51
CA SER A 79 7.09 -8.93 -0.95
C SER A 79 7.20 -7.46 -1.41
N GLY A 80 6.23 -6.93 -2.14
CA GLY A 80 6.20 -5.52 -2.58
C GLY A 80 6.36 -4.49 -1.45
N ALA A 81 5.95 -4.80 -0.22
CA ALA A 81 6.17 -3.95 0.94
C ALA A 81 7.64 -3.91 1.36
N TYR A 82 8.32 -5.07 1.30
CA TYR A 82 9.77 -5.12 1.48
C TYR A 82 10.50 -4.40 0.33
N TRP A 83 10.03 -4.55 -0.92
CA TRP A 83 10.53 -3.79 -2.07
C TRP A 83 10.56 -2.28 -1.81
N ILE A 84 9.45 -1.71 -1.34
CA ILE A 84 9.36 -0.29 -1.00
C ILE A 84 10.40 0.10 0.04
N SER A 85 10.58 -0.73 1.08
CA SER A 85 11.48 -0.46 2.21
C SER A 85 12.95 -0.45 1.83
N THR A 86 13.34 -1.06 0.69
CA THR A 86 14.72 -1.07 0.20
C THR A 86 15.29 0.34 -0.07
N ALA A 87 14.43 1.36 -0.24
CA ALA A 87 14.85 2.74 -0.43
C ALA A 87 14.99 3.54 0.88
N ALA A 88 14.67 2.94 2.03
CA ALA A 88 14.84 3.57 3.33
C ALA A 88 16.30 3.50 3.80
N HIS A 89 16.69 4.42 4.71
CA HIS A 89 18.02 4.40 5.31
C HIS A 89 18.17 3.27 6.33
N LYS A 90 17.08 2.93 7.03
CA LYS A 90 17.00 1.83 7.98
C LYS A 90 15.64 1.18 7.99
N ILE A 91 15.61 -0.08 8.40
CA ILE A 91 14.42 -0.91 8.53
C ILE A 91 14.34 -1.41 9.98
N CYS A 92 13.25 -1.05 10.66
CA CYS A 92 12.91 -1.54 12.00
C CYS A 92 11.71 -2.49 11.89
N ALA A 93 11.79 -3.65 12.51
CA ALA A 93 10.70 -4.64 12.53
C ALA A 93 10.38 -5.01 13.99
N ASP A 94 9.14 -5.36 14.29
CA ASP A 94 8.84 -6.08 15.53
C ASP A 94 9.34 -7.52 15.41
N ALA A 95 9.68 -8.17 16.53
CA ALA A 95 10.20 -9.53 16.51
C ALA A 95 9.24 -10.53 15.85
N SER A 96 7.95 -10.29 15.97
CA SER A 96 6.86 -11.12 15.42
C SER A 96 6.39 -10.70 14.02
N THR A 97 6.89 -9.59 13.47
CA THR A 97 6.55 -9.13 12.11
C THR A 97 6.78 -10.24 11.09
N ILE A 98 5.85 -10.45 10.20
CA ILE A 98 6.04 -11.31 9.02
C ILE A 98 6.63 -10.47 7.90
N THR A 99 7.82 -10.85 7.41
CA THR A 99 8.54 -10.10 6.36
C THR A 99 9.26 -11.03 5.38
N GLY A 100 10.12 -10.48 4.52
CA GLY A 100 10.77 -11.23 3.46
C GLY A 100 9.83 -11.43 2.26
N SER A 101 9.49 -12.67 1.92
CA SER A 101 8.74 -13.02 0.70
C SER A 101 9.34 -12.32 -0.53
N ILE A 102 10.71 -12.37 -0.62
CA ILE A 102 11.45 -11.81 -1.75
C ILE A 102 11.29 -12.80 -2.89
N GLY A 103 10.31 -12.54 -3.73
CA GLY A 103 9.93 -13.42 -4.83
C GLY A 103 8.89 -12.76 -5.71
N VAL A 104 8.63 -13.38 -6.86
CA VAL A 104 7.67 -12.93 -7.87
C VAL A 104 6.84 -14.11 -8.32
N PHE A 105 5.55 -13.90 -8.49
CA PHE A 105 4.68 -14.86 -9.15
C PHE A 105 3.69 -14.13 -10.04
N SER A 106 3.20 -14.83 -11.05
CA SER A 106 2.11 -14.37 -11.92
C SER A 106 1.02 -15.43 -11.95
N VAL A 107 -0.23 -14.98 -12.00
CA VAL A 107 -1.41 -15.84 -12.15
C VAL A 107 -2.15 -15.39 -13.38
N GLY A 108 -2.35 -16.30 -14.33
CA GLY A 108 -3.22 -16.14 -15.49
C GLY A 108 -4.47 -17.01 -15.38
N PHE A 109 -5.53 -16.60 -16.02
CA PHE A 109 -6.73 -17.42 -16.20
C PHE A 109 -7.27 -17.23 -17.62
N ASP A 110 -7.93 -18.25 -18.13
CA ASP A 110 -8.67 -18.18 -19.38
C ASP A 110 -10.11 -18.68 -19.19
N ILE A 111 -10.98 -18.26 -20.06
CA ILE A 111 -12.40 -18.64 -20.08
C ILE A 111 -12.77 -19.49 -21.30
N GLU A 112 -11.80 -19.94 -22.09
CA GLU A 112 -12.03 -20.63 -23.36
C GLU A 112 -12.94 -21.85 -23.20
N LYS A 113 -12.62 -22.74 -22.24
CA LYS A 113 -13.43 -23.95 -22.00
C LYS A 113 -14.82 -23.65 -21.51
N ILE A 114 -14.96 -22.74 -20.55
CA ILE A 114 -16.26 -22.33 -20.00
C ILE A 114 -17.13 -21.71 -21.10
N ALA A 115 -16.55 -20.86 -21.94
CA ALA A 115 -17.26 -20.25 -23.06
C ALA A 115 -17.73 -21.31 -24.09
N ALA A 116 -16.87 -22.26 -24.43
CA ALA A 116 -17.18 -23.35 -25.33
C ALA A 116 -18.34 -24.25 -24.84
N GLU A 117 -18.38 -24.57 -23.54
CA GLU A 117 -19.47 -25.30 -22.92
C GLU A 117 -20.81 -24.57 -23.01
N HIS A 118 -20.80 -23.25 -23.11
CA HIS A 118 -21.98 -22.41 -23.30
C HIS A 118 -22.22 -22.01 -24.78
N GLY A 119 -21.54 -22.67 -25.72
CA GLY A 119 -21.71 -22.45 -27.14
C GLY A 119 -21.08 -21.17 -27.68
N VAL A 120 -20.24 -20.49 -26.89
CA VAL A 120 -19.48 -19.30 -27.28
C VAL A 120 -18.09 -19.70 -27.76
N LYS A 121 -17.73 -19.24 -28.98
CA LYS A 121 -16.39 -19.42 -29.53
C LYS A 121 -15.78 -18.07 -29.82
N PHE A 122 -14.49 -17.93 -29.51
CA PHE A 122 -13.71 -16.74 -29.83
C PHE A 122 -12.90 -17.00 -31.08
N ASP A 123 -12.92 -16.04 -31.99
CA ASP A 123 -12.11 -16.01 -33.19
C ASP A 123 -11.47 -14.65 -33.36
N GLY A 124 -10.34 -14.56 -34.04
CA GLY A 124 -9.62 -13.33 -34.20
C GLY A 124 -8.54 -13.38 -35.27
N VAL A 125 -8.17 -12.22 -35.78
CA VAL A 125 -7.05 -12.03 -36.70
C VAL A 125 -5.90 -11.37 -35.95
N LYS A 126 -4.72 -11.94 -36.08
CA LYS A 126 -3.50 -11.45 -35.39
C LYS A 126 -2.47 -11.04 -36.44
N THR A 127 -1.76 -9.95 -36.17
CA THR A 127 -0.62 -9.50 -36.97
C THR A 127 0.69 -10.18 -36.56
N ASP A 128 0.73 -10.72 -35.35
CA ASP A 128 1.86 -11.46 -34.76
C ASP A 128 1.33 -12.55 -33.83
N PRO A 129 2.01 -13.69 -33.70
CA PRO A 129 1.62 -14.78 -32.82
C PRO A 129 1.42 -14.37 -31.33
N MET A 130 2.14 -13.34 -30.88
CA MET A 130 2.08 -12.83 -29.51
C MET A 130 1.17 -11.61 -29.34
N ALA A 131 0.41 -11.18 -30.38
CA ALA A 131 -0.43 -10.00 -30.32
C ALA A 131 -1.58 -10.10 -29.28
N ASP A 132 -1.96 -11.32 -28.93
CA ASP A 132 -2.96 -11.61 -27.90
C ASP A 132 -2.35 -12.23 -26.61
N PHE A 133 -1.08 -11.97 -26.37
CA PHE A 133 -0.40 -12.36 -25.11
C PHE A 133 -1.21 -11.88 -23.89
N MET A 134 -1.41 -12.76 -22.90
CA MET A 134 -2.26 -12.54 -21.71
C MET A 134 -3.76 -12.38 -22.01
N SER A 135 -4.24 -12.77 -23.19
CA SER A 135 -5.70 -12.80 -23.44
C SER A 135 -6.37 -13.87 -22.57
N ALA A 136 -7.46 -13.48 -21.90
CA ALA A 136 -8.29 -14.46 -21.19
C ALA A 136 -9.22 -15.27 -22.10
N LEU A 137 -9.25 -15.00 -23.41
CA LEU A 137 -10.18 -15.61 -24.37
C LEU A 137 -9.65 -16.91 -24.99
N ARG A 138 -8.41 -17.26 -24.74
CA ARG A 138 -7.79 -18.53 -25.15
C ARG A 138 -6.86 -19.06 -24.05
N ALA A 139 -6.65 -20.36 -24.07
CA ALA A 139 -5.64 -20.98 -23.21
C ALA A 139 -4.23 -20.46 -23.54
N ALA A 140 -3.39 -20.30 -22.53
CA ALA A 140 -1.99 -19.93 -22.70
C ALA A 140 -1.24 -21.09 -23.38
N ASP A 141 -0.42 -20.77 -24.38
CA ASP A 141 0.48 -21.72 -25.04
C ASP A 141 1.91 -21.65 -24.44
N ASP A 142 2.80 -22.51 -24.89
CA ASP A 142 4.18 -22.59 -24.40
C ASP A 142 4.96 -21.28 -24.59
N ARG A 143 4.63 -20.49 -25.63
CA ARG A 143 5.26 -19.17 -25.87
C ARG A 143 4.78 -18.14 -24.86
N ASP A 144 3.48 -18.17 -24.53
CA ASP A 144 2.93 -17.30 -23.48
C ASP A 144 3.58 -17.60 -22.13
N LEU A 145 3.71 -18.90 -21.80
CA LEU A 145 4.33 -19.34 -20.55
C LEU A 145 5.82 -18.96 -20.49
N ALA A 146 6.57 -19.15 -21.59
CA ALA A 146 7.97 -18.74 -21.69
C ALA A 146 8.11 -17.22 -21.50
N LYS A 147 7.29 -16.43 -22.19
CA LYS A 147 7.32 -14.97 -22.07
C LYS A 147 6.93 -14.49 -20.68
N MET A 148 5.93 -15.13 -20.04
CA MET A 148 5.56 -14.82 -18.67
C MET A 148 6.70 -15.13 -17.70
N LYS A 149 7.38 -16.26 -17.91
CA LYS A 149 8.57 -16.62 -17.11
C LYS A 149 9.65 -15.56 -17.24
N ASP A 150 10.00 -15.14 -18.45
CA ASP A 150 11.00 -14.08 -18.68
C ASP A 150 10.65 -12.79 -17.92
N LEU A 151 9.38 -12.37 -17.99
CA LEU A 151 8.92 -11.18 -17.27
C LEU A 151 9.03 -11.33 -15.75
N CYS A 152 8.73 -12.52 -15.21
CA CYS A 152 8.88 -12.79 -13.78
C CYS A 152 10.36 -12.81 -13.37
N ASP A 153 11.23 -13.40 -14.20
CA ASP A 153 12.68 -13.45 -13.97
C ASP A 153 13.27 -12.02 -13.94
N ASP A 154 12.93 -11.16 -14.90
CA ASP A 154 13.36 -9.75 -14.94
C ASP A 154 12.96 -8.99 -13.67
N VAL A 155 11.72 -9.17 -13.20
CA VAL A 155 11.23 -8.52 -11.97
C VAL A 155 11.94 -9.10 -10.75
N TYR A 156 12.16 -10.41 -10.70
CA TYR A 156 12.87 -11.07 -9.60
C TYR A 156 14.32 -10.61 -9.50
N GLU A 157 15.06 -10.59 -10.60
CA GLU A 157 16.44 -10.10 -10.62
C GLU A 157 16.53 -8.66 -10.12
N ARG A 158 15.59 -7.81 -10.55
CA ARG A 158 15.50 -6.46 -10.06
C ARG A 158 15.26 -6.39 -8.55
N PHE A 159 14.39 -7.25 -8.00
CA PHE A 159 14.14 -7.30 -6.57
C PHE A 159 15.40 -7.70 -5.80
N VAL A 160 16.09 -8.77 -6.23
CA VAL A 160 17.34 -9.21 -5.64
C VAL A 160 18.37 -8.08 -5.65
N MET A 161 18.54 -7.38 -6.77
CA MET A 161 19.49 -6.26 -6.89
C MET A 161 19.15 -5.10 -5.94
N LEU A 162 17.86 -4.79 -5.74
CA LEU A 162 17.44 -3.78 -4.77
C LEU A 162 17.78 -4.19 -3.34
N VAL A 163 17.60 -5.46 -2.99
CA VAL A 163 17.96 -5.99 -1.68
C VAL A 163 19.49 -5.95 -1.49
N CYS A 164 20.26 -6.41 -2.47
CA CYS A 164 21.73 -6.33 -2.45
C CYS A 164 22.21 -4.90 -2.15
N LYS A 165 21.68 -3.92 -2.90
CA LYS A 165 22.03 -2.51 -2.74
C LYS A 165 21.63 -1.98 -1.36
N SER A 166 20.41 -2.28 -0.93
CA SER A 166 19.85 -1.80 0.35
C SER A 166 20.56 -2.39 1.56
N ARG A 167 20.81 -3.69 1.52
CA ARG A 167 21.38 -4.44 2.64
C ARG A 167 22.91 -4.56 2.58
N LYS A 168 23.53 -4.10 1.48
CA LYS A 168 24.98 -4.22 1.20
C LYS A 168 25.46 -5.68 1.27
N MET A 169 24.67 -6.57 0.70
CA MET A 169 24.92 -8.00 0.63
C MET A 169 25.31 -8.40 -0.78
N ASP A 170 26.13 -9.44 -0.89
CA ASP A 170 26.45 -10.03 -2.18
C ASP A 170 25.23 -10.77 -2.77
N ILE A 171 25.15 -10.81 -4.09
CA ILE A 171 24.03 -11.44 -4.81
C ILE A 171 23.81 -12.89 -4.39
N LYS A 172 24.91 -13.67 -4.25
CA LYS A 172 24.85 -15.07 -3.83
C LYS A 172 24.27 -15.28 -2.43
N ASP A 173 24.44 -14.30 -1.53
CA ASP A 173 23.89 -14.37 -0.18
C ASP A 173 22.44 -13.96 -0.15
N VAL A 174 22.06 -12.97 -0.97
CA VAL A 174 20.66 -12.60 -1.13
C VAL A 174 19.86 -13.73 -1.79
N GLU A 175 20.37 -14.39 -2.82
CA GLU A 175 19.70 -15.50 -3.48
C GLU A 175 19.37 -16.68 -2.53
N LYS A 176 20.20 -16.93 -1.52
CA LYS A 176 19.93 -17.98 -0.51
C LYS A 176 18.70 -17.70 0.35
N ILE A 177 18.30 -16.43 0.47
CA ILE A 177 17.20 -15.97 1.33
C ILE A 177 16.05 -15.35 0.52
N ALA A 178 16.20 -15.25 -0.79
CA ALA A 178 15.25 -14.60 -1.71
C ALA A 178 14.47 -15.63 -2.57
N ASP A 179 14.14 -16.76 -2.00
CA ASP A 179 13.38 -17.84 -2.66
C ASP A 179 11.86 -17.76 -2.39
N GLY A 180 11.36 -16.57 -2.06
CA GLY A 180 9.97 -16.34 -1.72
C GLY A 180 9.60 -16.70 -0.27
N LYS A 181 10.56 -17.16 0.53
CA LYS A 181 10.31 -17.48 1.96
C LYS A 181 9.93 -16.25 2.77
N ILE A 182 9.10 -16.49 3.78
CA ILE A 182 8.76 -15.52 4.82
C ILE A 182 9.64 -15.76 6.05
N TYR A 183 9.91 -14.67 6.76
CA TYR A 183 10.69 -14.66 7.99
C TYR A 183 9.95 -13.88 9.07
N THR A 184 10.17 -14.22 10.32
CA THR A 184 9.81 -13.33 11.43
C THR A 184 10.77 -12.15 11.48
N GLY A 185 10.39 -11.04 12.12
CA GLY A 185 11.30 -9.90 12.31
C GLY A 185 12.58 -10.28 13.03
N ALA A 186 12.52 -11.20 14.01
CA ALA A 186 13.70 -11.73 14.70
C ALA A 186 14.65 -12.44 13.71
N GLN A 187 14.14 -13.34 12.90
CA GLN A 187 14.90 -14.02 11.84
C GLN A 187 15.45 -13.02 10.80
N ALA A 188 14.63 -12.04 10.42
CA ALA A 188 15.03 -10.99 9.48
C ALA A 188 16.23 -10.16 9.99
N LEU A 189 16.30 -9.93 11.29
CA LEU A 189 17.47 -9.29 11.91
C LEU A 189 18.72 -10.17 11.82
N GLU A 190 18.59 -11.46 12.14
CA GLU A 190 19.71 -12.41 12.10
C GLU A 190 20.31 -12.57 10.69
N ILE A 191 19.46 -12.58 9.67
CA ILE A 191 19.89 -12.72 8.25
C ILE A 191 20.14 -11.37 7.56
N GLY A 192 20.09 -10.25 8.30
CA GLY A 192 20.41 -8.93 7.78
C GLY A 192 19.35 -8.24 6.94
N LEU A 193 18.10 -8.72 6.93
CA LEU A 193 16.98 -8.09 6.22
C LEU A 193 16.37 -6.89 6.95
N CYS A 194 16.61 -6.71 8.25
CA CYS A 194 16.30 -5.49 8.97
C CYS A 194 17.48 -5.04 9.84
N ASP A 195 17.42 -3.81 10.37
CA ASP A 195 18.52 -3.19 11.12
C ASP A 195 18.32 -3.28 12.62
N SER A 196 17.09 -3.35 13.10
CA SER A 196 16.77 -3.41 14.52
C SER A 196 15.39 -3.96 14.80
N ILE A 197 15.22 -4.51 16.00
CA ILE A 197 13.91 -4.88 16.54
C ILE A 197 13.32 -3.66 17.25
N GLY A 198 12.03 -3.37 16.94
CA GLY A 198 11.28 -2.29 17.58
C GLY A 198 10.08 -1.83 16.77
N GLY A 199 9.13 -1.22 17.48
CA GLY A 199 7.89 -0.67 16.88
C GLY A 199 8.08 0.73 16.27
N VAL A 200 6.95 1.40 16.01
CA VAL A 200 6.94 2.73 15.39
C VAL A 200 7.66 3.79 16.22
N GLU A 201 7.59 3.71 17.52
CA GLU A 201 8.27 4.64 18.43
C GLU A 201 9.79 4.52 18.32
N SER A 202 10.31 3.29 18.28
CA SER A 202 11.74 3.03 18.05
C SER A 202 12.20 3.59 16.71
N ALA A 203 11.38 3.42 15.65
CA ALA A 203 11.67 3.96 14.32
C ALA A 203 11.66 5.50 14.30
N ILE A 204 10.75 6.15 15.04
CA ILE A 204 10.74 7.62 15.18
C ILE A 204 12.02 8.11 15.86
N ASN A 205 12.42 7.45 16.94
CA ASN A 205 13.65 7.78 17.65
C ASN A 205 14.89 7.59 16.77
N GLU A 206 14.92 6.52 15.98
CA GLU A 206 16.02 6.25 15.04
C GLU A 206 16.06 7.29 13.91
N ALA A 207 14.88 7.67 13.38
CA ALA A 207 14.78 8.71 12.37
C ALA A 207 15.26 10.08 12.90
N ALA A 208 14.92 10.42 14.15
CA ALA A 208 15.39 11.63 14.81
C ALA A 208 16.91 11.62 15.01
N LYS A 209 17.49 10.49 15.42
CA LYS A 209 18.94 10.32 15.54
C LYS A 209 19.65 10.50 14.20
N LEU A 210 19.16 9.84 13.14
CA LEU A 210 19.73 9.95 11.81
C LEU A 210 19.67 11.39 11.27
N ALA A 211 18.60 12.12 11.58
CA ALA A 211 18.43 13.52 11.19
C ALA A 211 19.12 14.52 12.14
N LYS A 212 19.70 14.04 13.26
CA LYS A 212 20.36 14.86 14.30
C LYS A 212 19.45 15.95 14.86
N ILE A 213 18.17 15.62 15.13
CA ILE A 213 17.18 16.54 15.69
C ILE A 213 16.84 16.14 17.12
N GLY A 214 16.90 17.10 18.04
CA GLY A 214 16.61 16.88 19.48
C GLY A 214 15.17 17.18 19.87
N SER A 215 14.51 18.12 19.17
CA SER A 215 13.11 18.49 19.41
C SER A 215 12.36 18.47 18.09
N TYR A 216 11.19 17.82 18.08
CA TYR A 216 10.40 17.66 16.87
C TYR A 216 8.90 17.48 17.18
N LYS A 217 8.07 17.76 16.18
CA LYS A 217 6.66 17.43 16.18
C LYS A 217 6.43 16.28 15.21
N VAL A 218 5.72 15.25 15.66
CA VAL A 218 5.31 14.15 14.79
C VAL A 218 4.01 14.52 14.09
N VAL A 219 4.00 14.39 12.76
CA VAL A 219 2.81 14.57 11.92
C VAL A 219 2.52 13.26 11.20
N GLN A 220 1.26 12.83 11.20
CA GLN A 220 0.84 11.60 10.54
C GLN A 220 0.21 11.90 9.19
N TYR A 221 0.49 11.04 8.20
CA TYR A 221 -0.13 11.04 6.87
C TYR A 221 -0.64 9.63 6.52
N PRO A 222 -1.79 9.51 5.81
CA PRO A 222 -2.70 10.63 5.55
C PRO A 222 -3.19 11.25 6.86
N LYS A 223 -3.55 12.53 6.82
CA LYS A 223 -4.24 13.12 7.97
C LYS A 223 -5.55 12.38 8.16
N TYR A 224 -5.81 11.93 9.38
CA TYR A 224 -7.09 11.30 9.71
C TYR A 224 -8.21 12.30 9.47
N ASP A 225 -9.08 11.98 8.54
CA ASP A 225 -10.33 12.71 8.30
C ASP A 225 -11.49 11.78 8.63
N PRO A 226 -12.12 11.95 9.80
CA PRO A 226 -13.23 11.10 10.23
C PRO A 226 -14.44 11.19 9.29
N ILE A 227 -14.55 12.24 8.48
CA ILE A 227 -15.65 12.44 7.54
C ILE A 227 -15.47 11.55 6.30
N SER A 228 -14.23 11.32 5.86
CA SER A 228 -13.94 10.49 4.69
C SER A 228 -14.21 8.99 4.92
N GLU A 229 -14.24 8.52 6.16
CA GLU A 229 -14.65 7.15 6.50
C GLU A 229 -16.17 6.95 6.43
N ILE A 230 -16.92 7.99 6.83
CA ILE A 230 -18.40 7.96 6.82
C ILE A 230 -18.93 8.22 5.41
N PHE A 231 -18.25 9.07 4.67
CA PHE A 231 -18.55 9.41 3.28
C PHE A 231 -17.27 9.28 2.45
N PRO A 232 -17.05 8.13 1.79
CA PRO A 232 -15.92 7.97 0.88
C PRO A 232 -16.15 8.85 -0.37
N VAL A 233 -15.90 10.14 -0.23
CA VAL A 233 -15.98 11.11 -1.33
C VAL A 233 -14.60 11.20 -1.95
N ASP A 234 -14.49 10.79 -3.20
CA ASP A 234 -13.28 11.02 -4.01
C ASP A 234 -13.02 12.54 -4.11
N SER A 235 -11.75 12.93 -4.11
CA SER A 235 -11.34 14.35 -4.16
C SER A 235 -11.91 15.11 -5.37
N SER A 236 -12.27 14.41 -6.46
CA SER A 236 -13.00 14.99 -7.59
C SER A 236 -14.45 15.34 -7.26
N SER A 237 -15.09 14.59 -6.36
CA SER A 237 -16.48 14.85 -5.92
C SER A 237 -16.56 15.97 -4.89
N ALA A 238 -15.49 16.21 -4.12
CA ALA A 238 -15.42 17.32 -3.16
C ALA A 238 -15.40 18.69 -3.86
N GLU A 239 -14.79 18.79 -5.04
CA GLU A 239 -14.83 20.01 -5.87
C GLU A 239 -16.22 20.31 -6.44
N ILE A 240 -17.00 19.29 -6.73
CA ILE A 240 -18.39 19.40 -7.20
C ILE A 240 -19.32 19.78 -6.05
N LEU A 241 -19.12 19.21 -4.86
CA LEU A 241 -19.89 19.53 -3.65
C LEU A 241 -19.60 20.95 -3.13
N GLY A 242 -18.38 21.45 -3.27
CA GLY A 242 -18.02 22.82 -2.90
C GLY A 242 -18.69 23.92 -3.74
N LYS A 243 -19.23 23.56 -4.92
CA LYS A 243 -19.93 24.48 -5.83
C LYS A 243 -21.46 24.40 -5.80
N ALA A 244 -22.05 23.53 -4.96
CA ALA A 244 -23.50 23.36 -4.87
C ALA A 244 -24.06 23.56 -3.45
N PRO A 245 -24.06 24.81 -2.91
CA PRO A 245 -24.52 25.04 -1.53
C PRO A 245 -26.05 24.96 -1.34
N SER A 246 -26.86 24.99 -2.39
CA SER A 246 -28.29 25.29 -2.26
C SER A 246 -29.27 24.11 -2.36
N VAL A 247 -28.83 22.97 -2.93
CA VAL A 247 -29.72 21.82 -3.17
C VAL A 247 -29.60 20.75 -2.08
N PHE A 248 -28.46 20.65 -1.41
CA PHE A 248 -28.20 19.63 -0.40
C PHE A 248 -28.58 20.04 1.05
N GLY A 249 -28.64 21.34 1.35
CA GLY A 249 -28.88 21.84 2.71
C GLY A 249 -30.19 21.41 3.35
N ALA A 250 -31.27 21.26 2.58
CA ALA A 250 -32.59 20.92 3.10
C ALA A 250 -32.81 19.44 3.44
N LYS A 251 -32.11 18.51 2.75
CA LYS A 251 -32.25 17.06 2.98
C LYS A 251 -31.25 16.49 4.00
N PHE A 252 -30.15 17.16 4.23
CA PHE A 252 -29.03 16.67 5.06
C PHE A 252 -28.78 17.48 6.34
N GLY A 253 -29.66 18.43 6.70
CA GLY A 253 -29.52 19.25 7.90
C GLY A 253 -29.39 18.46 9.21
N LYS A 254 -29.99 17.26 9.28
CA LYS A 254 -29.85 16.35 10.42
C LYS A 254 -28.48 15.64 10.45
N CYS A 255 -27.91 15.36 9.29
CA CYS A 255 -26.58 14.79 9.19
C CYS A 255 -25.48 15.82 9.48
N ALA A 256 -25.67 17.08 9.08
CA ALA A 256 -24.72 18.14 9.37
C ALA A 256 -24.66 18.44 10.88
N ALA A 257 -25.76 18.43 11.57
CA ALA A 257 -25.82 18.58 13.04
C ALA A 257 -25.13 17.42 13.77
N PHE A 258 -25.31 16.19 13.29
CA PHE A 258 -24.63 15.01 13.82
C PHE A 258 -23.11 15.07 13.62
N VAL A 259 -22.66 15.53 12.44
CA VAL A 259 -21.23 15.69 12.12
C VAL A 259 -20.60 16.79 13.00
N GLU A 260 -21.31 17.90 13.25
CA GLU A 260 -20.83 18.98 14.11
C GLU A 260 -20.73 18.54 15.59
N GLU A 261 -21.67 17.70 16.04
CA GLU A 261 -21.65 17.13 17.38
C GLU A 261 -20.57 16.09 17.60
N THR A 262 -20.32 15.22 16.60
CA THR A 262 -19.18 14.28 16.61
C THR A 262 -17.82 14.99 16.53
N ALA A 263 -17.72 16.09 15.79
CA ALA A 263 -16.51 16.92 15.74
C ALA A 263 -16.24 17.63 17.09
N LYS A 264 -17.27 18.01 17.84
CA LYS A 264 -17.11 18.51 19.21
C LYS A 264 -16.63 17.43 20.18
N LEU A 265 -17.14 16.21 20.04
CA LEU A 265 -16.69 15.04 20.85
C LEU A 265 -15.24 14.64 20.56
N SER A 266 -14.76 14.78 19.32
CA SER A 266 -13.38 14.48 18.96
C SER A 266 -12.35 15.47 19.54
N ARG A 267 -12.77 16.66 19.91
CA ARG A 267 -11.95 17.70 20.56
C ARG A 267 -11.91 17.60 22.10
N ALA A 268 -12.64 16.65 22.69
CA ALA A 268 -12.65 16.44 24.12
C ALA A 268 -11.33 15.76 24.59
N PRO A 269 -10.82 16.12 25.79
CA PRO A 269 -9.59 15.53 26.31
C PRO A 269 -9.74 14.03 26.53
N LEU A 270 -8.67 13.29 26.26
CA LEU A 270 -8.55 11.82 26.17
C LEU A 270 -9.16 11.03 27.37
N LYS A 271 -9.37 11.64 28.53
CA LYS A 271 -9.95 10.98 29.71
C LYS A 271 -11.45 10.66 29.64
N ARG A 272 -12.14 11.02 28.56
CA ARG A 272 -13.58 10.79 28.38
C ARG A 272 -13.96 10.12 27.06
N ARG A 273 -13.05 9.42 26.40
CA ARG A 273 -13.40 8.66 25.20
C ARG A 273 -14.05 7.34 25.59
N VAL A 274 -15.37 7.34 25.66
CA VAL A 274 -16.19 6.12 25.65
C VAL A 274 -16.31 5.72 24.19
N TYR A 275 -15.77 4.55 23.82
CA TYR A 275 -15.98 3.95 22.51
C TYR A 275 -17.43 3.43 22.46
N MET A 276 -18.35 4.22 21.95
CA MET A 276 -19.67 3.72 21.55
C MET A 276 -19.58 3.28 20.09
N ARG A 277 -19.55 1.98 19.88
CA ARG A 277 -19.72 1.35 18.57
C ARG A 277 -21.23 1.33 18.28
N ILE A 278 -21.75 2.33 17.57
CA ILE A 278 -23.11 2.34 17.06
C ILE A 278 -23.04 1.71 15.67
N PHE A 279 -23.50 0.47 15.52
CA PHE A 279 -23.85 -0.10 14.23
C PHE A 279 -25.29 0.32 13.93
N PRO A 280 -25.57 1.06 12.82
CA PRO A 280 -26.93 1.19 12.34
C PRO A 280 -27.30 -0.14 11.71
N THR A 281 -28.19 -0.89 12.35
CA THR A 281 -28.96 -1.96 11.71
C THR A 281 -29.90 -1.32 10.71
N PHE A 282 -29.60 -1.41 9.42
CA PHE A 282 -30.56 -1.14 8.36
C PHE A 282 -31.46 -2.38 8.23
N GLU A 283 -32.65 -2.34 8.82
CA GLU A 283 -33.74 -3.21 8.43
C GLU A 283 -34.26 -2.77 7.08
N LEU A 284 -34.04 -3.57 6.06
CA LEU A 284 -34.73 -3.49 4.78
C LEU A 284 -36.14 -4.08 4.97
N SER A 285 -37.09 -3.27 5.46
CA SER A 285 -38.50 -3.61 5.40
C SER A 285 -39.04 -3.16 4.05
N GLY A 286 -39.45 -4.12 3.24
CA GLY A 286 -40.41 -3.92 2.15
C GLY A 286 -39.89 -4.06 0.73
N VAL A 287 -39.70 -5.31 0.27
CA VAL A 287 -40.08 -5.70 -1.10
C VAL A 287 -40.86 -7.00 -0.98
N SER A 288 -42.15 -6.90 -0.79
CA SER A 288 -43.08 -7.98 -1.06
C SER A 288 -43.48 -7.89 -2.53
N GLY A 289 -43.31 -9.01 -3.26
CA GLY A 289 -43.60 -9.11 -4.66
C GLY A 289 -45.10 -8.97 -5.03
N LYS A 290 -45.28 -8.58 -6.24
CA LYS A 290 -46.27 -9.13 -7.18
C LYS A 290 -45.63 -9.15 -8.58
#